data_5c7387bc8d921a8a60f0e7a95473d9f1
#
_entry.id   5c7387bc8d921a8a60f0e7a95473d9f1
#
_cell.length_a   1.000
_cell.length_b   1.000
_cell.length_c   1.000
_cell.angle_alpha   90.00
_cell.angle_beta   90.00
_cell.angle_gamma   90.00
#
_symmetry.space_group_name_H-M   'P 1'
#
loop_
_entity.id
_entity.type
_entity.pdbx_description
1 polymer ?
#
loop_
_entity_poly.entity_id
_entity_poly.type
_entity_poly.pdbx_seq_one_letter_code
_entity_poly.pdbx_strand_id
1 'polypeptide(L)'
;MQYKKTNKLANVYGFDPQSGYYSFTQDEREYLSLYDELFQQDEVPLNIRPIGDFLYLWYACFGKLEVYLNKEILCSVEKNTYLIDGESLYVGHCSDFDEYNLMNPITGEFLLSSHIPYELYVEDDVIIAYDNLRKKEIRRIDNSTEVLWSFPFVDLGEDNVYMPGEVDHIVKMLGIVGDLLWFKTDFARLIALDITTGKPVYQLSCNPADEEKPQYKMVEGIGNCYLREEDKAIIGISSSGFQAIDTSTAEVIDRFIFREADPDGIGTYRSVFHPLLQGDYFTFLGEKEGEYSGIRKVGIFDYKARRLVWECEVISEEEYRATGNHLVAPQPLYMSGSKLYIRDFQDTLHIFESVNE
;
A
#
# COMPACT_ATOMS: atom_id res chain seq x y z
N MET A 1 15.46 -1.14 20.10
CA MET A 1 14.40 -0.17 19.71
C MET A 1 13.29 -0.32 20.76
N GLN A 2 12.85 0.78 21.37
CA GLN A 2 11.81 0.76 22.41
C GLN A 2 10.82 1.88 22.13
N TYR A 3 9.51 1.60 22.23
CA TYR A 3 8.44 2.56 22.05
C TYR A 3 7.47 2.50 23.23
N LYS A 4 6.94 3.64 23.63
CA LYS A 4 5.94 3.77 24.67
C LYS A 4 4.70 4.45 24.10
N LYS A 5 3.51 3.92 24.41
CA LYS A 5 2.24 4.54 24.05
C LYS A 5 2.11 5.90 24.74
N THR A 6 1.97 6.96 23.96
CA THR A 6 1.95 8.34 24.46
C THR A 6 0.60 9.00 24.28
N ASN A 7 -0.16 8.59 23.25
CA ASN A 7 -1.44 9.20 22.96
C ASN A 7 -2.47 8.19 22.42
N LYS A 8 -3.74 8.51 22.57
CA LYS A 8 -4.88 7.80 22.03
C LYS A 8 -5.93 8.84 21.61
N LEU A 9 -6.19 8.96 20.31
CA LEU A 9 -7.11 9.92 19.72
C LEU A 9 -8.27 9.18 19.09
N ALA A 10 -9.50 9.46 19.53
CA ALA A 10 -10.72 8.90 18.96
C ALA A 10 -11.19 9.70 17.74
N ASN A 11 -12.03 9.08 16.92
CA ASN A 11 -12.67 9.68 15.74
C ASN A 11 -11.67 10.25 14.73
N VAL A 12 -10.63 9.49 14.41
CA VAL A 12 -9.64 9.83 13.37
C VAL A 12 -10.13 9.32 12.03
N TYR A 13 -10.33 10.22 11.08
CA TYR A 13 -10.88 9.91 9.74
C TYR A 13 -9.80 9.83 8.66
N GLY A 14 -9.04 10.90 8.48
CA GLY A 14 -7.90 10.94 7.58
C GLY A 14 -6.59 10.72 8.33
N PHE A 15 -5.70 9.95 7.74
CA PHE A 15 -4.39 9.73 8.32
C PHE A 15 -3.37 9.42 7.21
N ASP A 16 -2.31 10.21 7.16
CA ASP A 16 -1.14 9.86 6.36
C ASP A 16 -0.03 9.34 7.26
N PRO A 17 0.34 8.08 7.07
CA PRO A 17 1.31 7.45 7.95
C PRO A 17 2.76 7.92 7.76
N GLN A 18 3.12 8.39 6.58
CA GLN A 18 4.49 8.81 6.29
C GLN A 18 4.82 10.15 6.98
N SER A 19 3.93 11.12 6.87
CA SER A 19 4.09 12.42 7.53
C SER A 19 3.63 12.41 8.99
N GLY A 20 2.78 11.45 9.39
CA GLY A 20 2.10 11.45 10.68
C GLY A 20 1.00 12.51 10.78
N TYR A 21 0.49 13.00 9.64
CA TYR A 21 -0.63 13.94 9.59
C TYR A 21 -1.95 13.20 9.74
N TYR A 22 -2.90 13.78 10.47
CA TYR A 22 -4.20 13.18 10.71
C TYR A 22 -5.30 14.22 10.92
N SER A 23 -6.54 13.81 10.62
CA SER A 23 -7.74 14.57 10.89
C SER A 23 -8.65 13.85 11.86
N PHE A 24 -9.32 14.57 12.74
CA PHE A 24 -10.18 13.97 13.76
C PHE A 24 -11.28 14.95 14.22
N THR A 25 -12.33 14.40 14.86
CA THR A 25 -13.39 15.19 15.49
C THR A 25 -13.30 15.07 16.99
N GLN A 26 -13.34 16.20 17.68
CA GLN A 26 -13.41 16.29 19.14
C GLN A 26 -14.38 17.39 19.58
N ASP A 27 -15.32 17.08 20.50
CA ASP A 27 -16.30 18.02 21.03
C ASP A 27 -17.10 18.76 19.93
N GLU A 28 -17.55 17.99 18.92
CA GLU A 28 -18.30 18.49 17.75
C GLU A 28 -17.50 19.48 16.88
N ARG A 29 -16.19 19.52 17.02
CA ARG A 29 -15.28 20.33 16.20
C ARG A 29 -14.32 19.46 15.43
N GLU A 30 -13.98 19.92 14.25
CA GLU A 30 -13.11 19.23 13.34
C GLU A 30 -11.70 19.80 13.39
N TYR A 31 -10.71 18.92 13.40
CA TYR A 31 -9.31 19.29 13.56
C TYR A 31 -8.45 18.56 12.52
N LEU A 32 -7.41 19.26 12.08
CA LEU A 32 -6.36 18.74 11.22
C LEU A 32 -5.02 18.97 11.91
N SER A 33 -4.25 17.91 12.12
CA SER A 33 -2.89 17.97 12.66
C SER A 33 -1.89 17.91 11.52
N LEU A 34 -1.17 19.00 11.31
CA LEU A 34 -0.13 19.15 10.29
C LEU A 34 1.09 19.85 10.91
N TYR A 35 2.30 19.42 10.54
CA TYR A 35 3.54 20.10 10.94
C TYR A 35 3.66 20.34 12.46
N ASP A 36 3.20 19.37 13.28
CA ASP A 36 3.10 19.48 14.75
C ASP A 36 2.21 20.64 15.26
N GLU A 37 1.36 21.20 14.40
CA GLU A 37 0.37 22.21 14.72
C GLU A 37 -1.05 21.65 14.54
N LEU A 38 -2.00 22.20 15.30
CA LEU A 38 -3.40 21.80 15.25
C LEU A 38 -4.24 22.94 14.66
N PHE A 39 -4.94 22.63 13.57
CA PHE A 39 -5.81 23.55 12.86
C PHE A 39 -7.27 23.14 13.05
N GLN A 40 -8.13 24.06 13.51
CA GLN A 40 -9.57 23.84 13.48
C GLN A 40 -10.06 24.05 12.03
N GLN A 41 -10.89 23.14 11.55
CA GLN A 41 -11.44 23.14 10.20
C GLN A 41 -12.98 23.15 10.24
N ASP A 42 -13.62 23.55 9.14
CA ASP A 42 -15.07 23.43 8.96
C ASP A 42 -15.45 21.99 8.49
N GLU A 43 -14.51 21.29 7.86
CA GLU A 43 -14.65 19.94 7.35
C GLU A 43 -13.31 19.20 7.47
N VAL A 44 -13.33 17.91 7.80
CA VAL A 44 -12.10 17.10 7.90
C VAL A 44 -11.78 16.39 6.59
N PRO A 45 -10.52 16.42 6.13
CA PRO A 45 -10.12 15.59 5.01
C PRO A 45 -10.14 14.11 5.39
N LEU A 46 -10.63 13.28 4.47
CA LEU A 46 -10.65 11.82 4.60
C LEU A 46 -9.34 11.17 4.13
N ASN A 47 -8.64 11.84 3.21
CA ASN A 47 -7.33 11.41 2.75
C ASN A 47 -6.35 12.57 2.81
N ILE A 48 -5.16 12.29 3.28
CA ILE A 48 -4.04 13.21 3.43
C ILE A 48 -2.85 12.59 2.73
N ARG A 49 -2.25 13.30 1.77
CA ARG A 49 -1.11 12.75 1.01
C ARG A 49 -0.06 13.82 0.71
N PRO A 50 1.11 13.76 1.31
CA PRO A 50 2.27 14.54 0.90
C PRO A 50 2.85 14.00 -0.42
N ILE A 51 3.20 14.88 -1.34
CA ILE A 51 3.87 14.54 -2.60
C ILE A 51 4.94 15.61 -2.86
N GLY A 52 6.21 15.28 -2.63
CA GLY A 52 7.28 16.25 -2.65
C GLY A 52 7.03 17.36 -1.63
N ASP A 53 7.07 18.62 -2.06
CA ASP A 53 6.81 19.80 -1.21
C ASP A 53 5.31 20.12 -1.05
N PHE A 54 4.44 19.39 -1.73
CA PHE A 54 3.01 19.62 -1.73
C PHE A 54 2.28 18.70 -0.76
N LEU A 55 1.16 19.21 -0.20
CA LEU A 55 0.24 18.42 0.61
C LEU A 55 -1.13 18.43 -0.04
N TYR A 56 -1.63 17.26 -0.35
CA TYR A 56 -2.94 17.03 -0.95
C TYR A 56 -3.93 16.59 0.12
N LEU A 57 -5.06 17.27 0.22
CA LEU A 57 -6.14 16.98 1.16
C LEU A 57 -7.44 16.72 0.39
N TRP A 58 -7.98 15.49 0.51
CA TRP A 58 -9.28 15.12 -0.05
C TRP A 58 -10.35 15.05 1.04
N TYR A 59 -11.44 15.77 0.85
CA TYR A 59 -12.53 15.87 1.82
C TYR A 59 -13.63 14.81 1.63
N ALA A 60 -13.69 14.16 0.48
CA ALA A 60 -14.54 13.00 0.21
C ALA A 60 -13.96 12.15 -0.93
N CYS A 61 -14.43 10.90 -1.07
CA CYS A 61 -14.23 10.14 -2.30
C CYS A 61 -14.93 10.89 -3.45
N PHE A 62 -14.20 11.25 -4.50
CA PHE A 62 -14.68 12.12 -5.59
C PHE A 62 -15.11 13.52 -5.10
N GLY A 63 -14.57 13.99 -3.99
CA GLY A 63 -14.90 15.26 -3.37
C GLY A 63 -13.95 16.39 -3.73
N LYS A 64 -13.98 17.40 -2.85
CA LYS A 64 -13.09 18.56 -2.89
C LYS A 64 -11.65 18.09 -2.64
N LEU A 65 -10.72 18.65 -3.41
CA LEU A 65 -9.28 18.55 -3.22
C LEU A 65 -8.71 19.93 -2.92
N GLU A 66 -7.90 20.03 -1.90
CA GLU A 66 -7.02 21.19 -1.67
C GLU A 66 -5.58 20.78 -1.77
N VAL A 67 -4.77 21.60 -2.42
CA VAL A 67 -3.31 21.42 -2.50
C VAL A 67 -2.64 22.56 -1.76
N TYR A 68 -1.80 22.22 -0.82
CA TYR A 68 -1.04 23.15 0.00
C TYR A 68 0.43 23.16 -0.42
N LEU A 69 1.04 24.33 -0.36
CA LEU A 69 2.48 24.54 -0.43
C LEU A 69 2.89 25.49 0.71
N ASN A 70 3.88 25.08 1.53
CA ASN A 70 4.35 25.88 2.66
C ASN A 70 3.22 26.36 3.61
N LYS A 71 2.27 25.49 3.94
CA LYS A 71 1.09 25.73 4.80
C LYS A 71 0.03 26.68 4.22
N GLU A 72 0.17 27.11 2.97
CA GLU A 72 -0.81 27.95 2.29
C GLU A 72 -1.53 27.17 1.19
N ILE A 73 -2.83 27.41 1.01
CA ILE A 73 -3.60 26.80 -0.07
C ILE A 73 -3.11 27.39 -1.40
N LEU A 74 -2.55 26.52 -2.23
CA LEU A 74 -2.11 26.87 -3.57
C LEU A 74 -3.27 26.81 -4.57
N CYS A 75 -4.09 25.77 -4.50
CA CYS A 75 -5.27 25.61 -5.32
C CYS A 75 -6.35 24.76 -4.64
N SER A 76 -7.56 24.86 -5.11
CA SER A 76 -8.70 24.06 -4.70
C SER A 76 -9.48 23.59 -5.92
N VAL A 77 -9.81 22.30 -5.96
CA VAL A 77 -10.68 21.68 -6.96
C VAL A 77 -11.93 21.19 -6.24
N GLU A 78 -13.09 21.74 -6.56
CA GLU A 78 -14.30 21.61 -5.75
C GLU A 78 -14.91 20.21 -5.72
N LYS A 79 -14.68 19.38 -6.72
CA LYS A 79 -15.25 18.02 -6.78
C LYS A 79 -14.62 17.14 -7.86
N ASN A 80 -15.01 15.87 -7.84
CA ASN A 80 -14.71 14.88 -8.87
C ASN A 80 -13.23 14.48 -8.97
N THR A 81 -12.44 14.69 -7.92
CA THR A 81 -11.05 14.24 -7.87
C THR A 81 -10.89 12.96 -7.08
N TYR A 82 -9.93 12.13 -7.46
CA TYR A 82 -9.57 10.89 -6.77
C TYR A 82 -8.06 10.62 -6.84
N LEU A 83 -7.59 9.79 -5.91
CA LEU A 83 -6.20 9.36 -5.87
C LEU A 83 -5.88 8.40 -7.02
N ILE A 84 -4.67 8.51 -7.55
CA ILE A 84 -4.09 7.55 -8.48
C ILE A 84 -2.90 6.85 -7.83
N ASP A 85 -2.54 5.69 -8.33
CA ASP A 85 -1.36 4.96 -7.87
C ASP A 85 -0.06 5.65 -8.35
N GLY A 86 1.02 5.44 -7.60
CA GLY A 86 2.33 6.02 -7.88
C GLY A 86 2.59 7.37 -7.21
N GLU A 87 3.80 7.87 -7.35
CA GLU A 87 4.24 9.18 -6.86
C GLU A 87 4.09 10.23 -7.98
N SER A 88 2.91 10.85 -8.06
CA SER A 88 2.62 11.81 -9.12
C SER A 88 1.94 13.05 -8.57
N LEU A 89 2.27 14.21 -9.16
CA LEU A 89 1.55 15.47 -8.92
C LEU A 89 0.15 15.47 -9.55
N TYR A 90 -0.12 14.53 -10.44
CA TYR A 90 -1.42 14.39 -11.09
C TYR A 90 -2.43 13.71 -10.19
N VAL A 91 -3.69 14.05 -10.39
CA VAL A 91 -4.84 13.42 -9.73
C VAL A 91 -5.82 12.93 -10.79
N GLY A 92 -6.55 11.89 -10.47
CA GLY A 92 -7.67 11.48 -11.28
C GLY A 92 -8.80 12.50 -11.15
N HIS A 93 -9.44 12.84 -12.27
CA HIS A 93 -10.61 13.71 -12.33
C HIS A 93 -11.70 13.06 -13.18
N CYS A 94 -12.90 12.96 -12.66
CA CYS A 94 -14.06 12.39 -13.35
C CYS A 94 -15.04 13.53 -13.69
N SER A 95 -15.10 13.94 -14.96
CA SER A 95 -16.03 14.97 -15.41
C SER A 95 -17.47 14.48 -15.50
N ASP A 96 -17.64 13.23 -15.94
CA ASP A 96 -18.88 12.47 -15.95
C ASP A 96 -18.56 11.00 -15.59
N PHE A 97 -19.57 10.20 -15.26
CA PHE A 97 -19.37 8.80 -14.79
C PHE A 97 -18.60 7.89 -15.76
N ASP A 98 -18.42 8.33 -17.01
CA ASP A 98 -17.73 7.59 -18.06
C ASP A 98 -16.43 8.27 -18.54
N GLU A 99 -16.06 9.45 -18.02
CA GLU A 99 -14.85 10.18 -18.38
C GLU A 99 -13.86 10.25 -17.23
N TYR A 100 -12.75 9.55 -17.38
CA TYR A 100 -11.63 9.59 -16.45
C TYR A 100 -10.50 10.39 -17.05
N ASN A 101 -10.09 11.42 -16.33
CA ASN A 101 -9.03 12.33 -16.77
C ASN A 101 -7.88 12.28 -15.77
N LEU A 102 -6.68 12.49 -16.26
CA LEU A 102 -5.51 12.76 -15.43
C LEU A 102 -5.25 14.25 -15.47
N MET A 103 -5.37 14.91 -14.34
CA MET A 103 -5.30 16.38 -14.24
C MET A 103 -4.16 16.78 -13.30
N ASN A 104 -3.38 17.78 -13.71
CA ASN A 104 -2.55 18.53 -12.78
C ASN A 104 -3.44 19.53 -12.02
N PRO A 105 -3.65 19.35 -10.70
CA PRO A 105 -4.57 20.21 -9.96
C PRO A 105 -4.06 21.64 -9.78
N ILE A 106 -2.73 21.85 -9.91
CA ILE A 106 -2.09 23.16 -9.75
C ILE A 106 -2.28 24.02 -11.01
N THR A 107 -2.09 23.44 -12.20
CA THR A 107 -2.23 24.15 -13.46
C THR A 107 -3.64 24.05 -14.05
N GLY A 108 -4.42 23.06 -13.63
CA GLY A 108 -5.73 22.72 -14.20
C GLY A 108 -5.64 22.02 -15.58
N GLU A 109 -4.43 21.68 -16.03
CA GLU A 109 -4.22 21.03 -17.32
C GLU A 109 -4.52 19.54 -17.23
N PHE A 110 -5.24 19.03 -18.23
CA PHE A 110 -5.50 17.61 -18.40
C PHE A 110 -4.38 16.96 -19.21
N LEU A 111 -3.74 15.96 -18.63
CA LEU A 111 -2.72 15.16 -19.31
C LEU A 111 -3.36 14.03 -20.12
N LEU A 112 -4.46 13.47 -19.62
CA LEU A 112 -5.15 12.34 -20.21
C LEU A 112 -6.66 12.54 -20.09
N SER A 113 -7.39 12.22 -21.13
CA SER A 113 -8.85 12.10 -21.12
C SER A 113 -9.25 10.74 -21.73
N SER A 114 -10.01 9.94 -21.00
CA SER A 114 -10.41 8.61 -21.42
C SER A 114 -11.86 8.32 -21.05
N HIS A 115 -12.62 7.70 -21.97
CA HIS A 115 -13.98 7.25 -21.73
C HIS A 115 -14.06 5.84 -21.04
N ILE A 116 -12.93 5.30 -20.61
CA ILE A 116 -12.86 3.95 -20.01
C ILE A 116 -12.33 4.08 -18.59
N PRO A 117 -12.96 3.40 -17.60
CA PRO A 117 -12.49 3.39 -16.22
C PRO A 117 -11.23 2.53 -16.10
N TYR A 118 -10.08 3.13 -16.40
CA TYR A 118 -8.78 2.55 -16.11
C TYR A 118 -8.28 3.04 -14.76
N GLU A 119 -7.70 2.13 -13.99
CA GLU A 119 -6.80 2.50 -12.93
C GLU A 119 -5.49 2.98 -13.57
N LEU A 120 -4.86 3.99 -12.96
CA LEU A 120 -3.67 4.61 -13.50
C LEU A 120 -2.52 4.48 -12.51
N TYR A 121 -1.35 4.18 -13.04
CA TYR A 121 -0.08 4.27 -12.35
C TYR A 121 0.82 5.22 -13.14
N VAL A 122 1.41 6.20 -12.45
CA VAL A 122 2.27 7.20 -13.07
C VAL A 122 3.58 7.28 -12.30
N GLU A 123 4.67 7.11 -13.02
CA GLU A 123 6.03 7.24 -12.51
C GLU A 123 6.86 7.97 -13.57
N ASP A 124 7.44 9.12 -13.20
CA ASP A 124 8.10 10.04 -14.11
C ASP A 124 7.22 10.41 -15.34
N ASP A 125 7.67 10.03 -16.54
CA ASP A 125 6.97 10.24 -17.82
C ASP A 125 6.24 8.97 -18.32
N VAL A 126 6.20 7.92 -17.50
CA VAL A 126 5.55 6.65 -17.83
C VAL A 126 4.13 6.64 -17.28
N ILE A 127 3.16 6.45 -18.18
CA ILE A 127 1.75 6.32 -17.83
C ILE A 127 1.30 4.90 -18.15
N ILE A 128 0.89 4.18 -17.12
CA ILE A 128 0.34 2.83 -17.21
C ILE A 128 -1.15 2.87 -16.84
N ALA A 129 -1.98 2.37 -17.74
CA ALA A 129 -3.41 2.24 -17.53
C ALA A 129 -3.78 0.75 -17.48
N TYR A 130 -4.60 0.33 -16.50
CA TYR A 130 -5.01 -1.07 -16.40
C TYR A 130 -6.50 -1.19 -16.05
N ASP A 131 -7.18 -2.11 -16.74
CA ASP A 131 -8.62 -2.34 -16.63
C ASP A 131 -8.91 -3.53 -15.69
N ASN A 132 -8.80 -3.30 -14.40
CA ASN A 132 -9.12 -4.32 -13.40
C ASN A 132 -10.62 -4.62 -13.33
N LEU A 133 -11.48 -3.63 -13.57
CA LEU A 133 -12.93 -3.81 -13.46
C LEU A 133 -13.47 -4.85 -14.47
N ARG A 134 -12.95 -4.79 -15.70
CA ARG A 134 -13.33 -5.73 -16.77
C ARG A 134 -12.32 -6.85 -16.94
N LYS A 135 -11.22 -6.83 -16.15
CA LYS A 135 -10.12 -7.81 -16.20
C LYS A 135 -9.59 -8.03 -17.61
N LYS A 136 -9.32 -6.93 -18.34
CA LYS A 136 -8.96 -7.01 -19.75
C LYS A 136 -7.48 -6.96 -20.02
N GLU A 137 -6.83 -5.87 -19.62
CA GLU A 137 -5.46 -5.60 -20.03
C GLU A 137 -4.77 -4.54 -19.18
N ILE A 138 -3.45 -4.51 -19.25
CA ILE A 138 -2.59 -3.39 -18.89
C ILE A 138 -2.00 -2.81 -20.16
N ARG A 139 -1.86 -1.49 -20.24
CA ARG A 139 -1.29 -0.77 -21.38
C ARG A 139 -0.39 0.37 -20.94
N ARG A 140 0.63 0.66 -21.73
CA ARG A 140 1.36 1.92 -21.67
C ARG A 140 0.75 2.87 -22.68
N ILE A 141 0.55 4.12 -22.28
CA ILE A 141 0.05 5.19 -23.13
C ILE A 141 1.04 6.36 -23.10
N ASP A 142 0.98 7.20 -24.10
CA ASP A 142 1.65 8.49 -24.10
C ASP A 142 0.73 9.63 -23.64
N ASN A 143 1.27 10.84 -23.58
CA ASN A 143 0.53 12.03 -23.17
C ASN A 143 -0.62 12.42 -24.14
N SER A 144 -0.61 11.88 -25.37
CA SER A 144 -1.70 12.06 -26.34
C SER A 144 -2.76 10.96 -26.25
N THR A 145 -2.62 10.04 -25.29
CA THR A 145 -3.46 8.85 -25.08
C THR A 145 -3.31 7.75 -26.12
N GLU A 146 -2.29 7.85 -26.98
CA GLU A 146 -1.96 6.76 -27.90
C GLU A 146 -1.40 5.56 -27.14
N VAL A 147 -1.91 4.38 -27.47
CA VAL A 147 -1.44 3.12 -26.86
C VAL A 147 -0.11 2.75 -27.49
N LEU A 148 0.95 2.78 -26.69
CA LEU A 148 2.29 2.39 -27.11
C LEU A 148 2.41 0.85 -27.17
N TRP A 149 1.84 0.17 -26.19
CA TRP A 149 1.65 -1.28 -26.16
C TRP A 149 0.51 -1.66 -25.22
N SER A 150 -0.01 -2.89 -25.37
CA SER A 150 -0.93 -3.51 -24.43
C SER A 150 -0.56 -4.96 -24.17
N PHE A 151 -0.88 -5.45 -22.97
CA PHE A 151 -0.73 -6.83 -22.56
C PHE A 151 -2.06 -7.31 -21.96
N PRO A 152 -2.75 -8.27 -22.60
CA PRO A 152 -4.05 -8.74 -22.15
C PRO A 152 -3.93 -9.66 -20.92
N PHE A 153 -4.80 -9.49 -19.95
CA PHE A 153 -4.78 -10.30 -18.71
C PHE A 153 -5.08 -11.79 -18.95
N VAL A 154 -5.78 -12.13 -20.04
CA VAL A 154 -6.01 -13.52 -20.41
C VAL A 154 -4.69 -14.27 -20.66
N ASP A 155 -3.63 -13.58 -21.06
CA ASP A 155 -2.29 -14.18 -21.26
C ASP A 155 -1.60 -14.54 -19.92
N LEU A 156 -2.10 -14.02 -18.79
CA LEU A 156 -1.70 -14.47 -17.45
C LEU A 156 -2.30 -15.85 -17.09
N GLY A 157 -3.34 -16.28 -17.81
CA GLY A 157 -4.05 -17.53 -17.59
C GLY A 157 -5.26 -17.39 -16.67
N GLU A 158 -6.24 -18.24 -16.94
CA GLU A 158 -7.59 -18.17 -16.35
C GLU A 158 -7.75 -19.02 -15.07
N ASP A 159 -6.78 -19.85 -14.71
CA ASP A 159 -6.95 -20.83 -13.65
C ASP A 159 -6.42 -20.34 -12.31
N ASN A 160 -7.32 -20.25 -11.36
CA ASN A 160 -7.04 -20.31 -9.94
C ASN A 160 -7.67 -21.57 -9.35
N VAL A 161 -6.98 -22.24 -8.46
CA VAL A 161 -7.52 -23.42 -7.74
C VAL A 161 -8.82 -23.11 -7.01
N TYR A 162 -8.99 -21.85 -6.58
CA TYR A 162 -10.15 -21.39 -5.81
C TYR A 162 -11.23 -20.74 -6.68
N MET A 163 -10.91 -20.27 -7.88
CA MET A 163 -11.80 -19.55 -8.80
C MET A 163 -11.58 -19.99 -10.24
N PRO A 164 -12.01 -21.22 -10.62
CA PRO A 164 -11.83 -21.73 -11.97
C PRO A 164 -12.56 -20.87 -13.01
N GLY A 165 -11.88 -20.53 -14.11
CA GLY A 165 -12.44 -19.75 -15.22
C GLY A 165 -12.47 -18.23 -14.97
N GLU A 166 -11.92 -17.73 -13.87
CA GLU A 166 -11.71 -16.29 -13.67
C GLU A 166 -10.38 -15.84 -14.25
N VAL A 167 -10.42 -14.70 -14.93
CA VAL A 167 -9.21 -14.02 -15.44
C VAL A 167 -8.51 -13.31 -14.29
N ASP A 168 -7.19 -13.46 -14.22
CA ASP A 168 -6.33 -12.77 -13.26
C ASP A 168 -6.32 -11.25 -13.48
N HIS A 169 -5.95 -10.48 -12.48
CA HIS A 169 -5.86 -9.02 -12.57
C HIS A 169 -4.81 -8.47 -11.60
N ILE A 170 -4.47 -7.20 -11.76
CA ILE A 170 -3.46 -6.54 -10.94
C ILE A 170 -4.05 -6.18 -9.57
N VAL A 171 -3.37 -6.54 -8.49
CA VAL A 171 -3.73 -6.10 -7.13
C VAL A 171 -2.74 -5.11 -6.56
N LYS A 172 -1.54 -5.02 -7.14
CA LYS A 172 -0.55 -4.02 -6.72
C LYS A 172 0.46 -3.76 -7.83
N MET A 173 0.57 -2.51 -8.23
CA MET A 173 1.73 -2.02 -8.97
C MET A 173 2.90 -1.90 -7.99
N LEU A 174 4.07 -2.43 -8.36
CA LEU A 174 5.26 -2.39 -7.50
C LEU A 174 6.20 -1.26 -7.90
N GLY A 175 6.29 -0.94 -9.18
CA GLY A 175 7.14 0.11 -9.72
C GLY A 175 7.99 -0.34 -10.90
N ILE A 176 8.85 0.57 -11.36
CA ILE A 176 9.74 0.36 -12.49
C ILE A 176 11.18 0.27 -11.97
N VAL A 177 11.90 -0.79 -12.36
CA VAL A 177 13.33 -0.93 -12.09
C VAL A 177 14.07 -1.17 -13.40
N GLY A 178 14.90 -0.21 -13.79
CA GLY A 178 15.52 -0.22 -15.12
C GLY A 178 14.45 -0.20 -16.21
N ASP A 179 14.45 -1.21 -17.08
CA ASP A 179 13.48 -1.32 -18.18
C ASP A 179 12.29 -2.25 -17.83
N LEU A 180 12.09 -2.62 -16.57
CA LEU A 180 11.09 -3.59 -16.14
C LEU A 180 10.01 -2.96 -15.26
N LEU A 181 8.76 -3.08 -15.69
CA LEU A 181 7.57 -2.77 -14.89
C LEU A 181 7.13 -4.01 -14.11
N TRP A 182 7.20 -3.94 -12.78
CA TRP A 182 6.81 -5.02 -11.89
C TRP A 182 5.44 -4.81 -11.28
N PHE A 183 4.62 -5.86 -11.26
CA PHE A 183 3.33 -5.86 -10.56
C PHE A 183 2.99 -7.23 -9.99
N LYS A 184 2.12 -7.22 -8.99
CA LYS A 184 1.54 -8.40 -8.36
C LYS A 184 0.09 -8.57 -8.81
N THR A 185 -0.32 -9.84 -9.06
CA THR A 185 -1.69 -10.18 -9.41
C THR A 185 -2.46 -10.85 -8.25
N ASP A 186 -3.78 -10.92 -8.39
CA ASP A 186 -4.69 -11.55 -7.42
C ASP A 186 -4.40 -13.06 -7.27
N PHE A 187 -4.03 -13.72 -8.36
CA PHE A 187 -3.69 -15.15 -8.35
C PHE A 187 -2.26 -15.44 -7.88
N ALA A 188 -1.72 -14.53 -7.08
CA ALA A 188 -0.41 -14.66 -6.45
C ALA A 188 0.74 -14.85 -7.44
N ARG A 189 0.73 -14.07 -8.51
CA ARG A 189 1.80 -14.00 -9.51
C ARG A 189 2.56 -12.67 -9.37
N LEU A 190 3.85 -12.71 -9.68
CA LEU A 190 4.71 -11.53 -9.88
C LEU A 190 5.13 -11.49 -11.33
N ILE A 191 4.80 -10.42 -12.01
CA ILE A 191 5.03 -10.25 -13.44
C ILE A 191 5.95 -9.06 -13.66
N ALA A 192 6.93 -9.21 -14.55
CA ALA A 192 7.74 -8.14 -15.09
C ALA A 192 7.49 -7.99 -16.58
N LEU A 193 7.07 -6.83 -17.01
CA LEU A 193 6.97 -6.47 -18.41
C LEU A 193 8.12 -5.54 -18.79
N ASP A 194 8.68 -5.73 -19.97
CA ASP A 194 9.57 -4.75 -20.60
C ASP A 194 8.77 -3.47 -20.86
N ILE A 195 9.20 -2.36 -20.28
CA ILE A 195 8.47 -1.09 -20.30
C ILE A 195 8.33 -0.51 -21.72
N THR A 196 9.22 -0.87 -22.63
CA THR A 196 9.23 -0.36 -24.01
C THR A 196 8.29 -1.17 -24.91
N THR A 197 8.22 -2.48 -24.71
CA THR A 197 7.52 -3.39 -25.63
C THR A 197 6.26 -4.02 -25.05
N GLY A 198 6.05 -3.95 -23.73
CA GLY A 198 4.96 -4.63 -23.03
C GLY A 198 5.06 -6.15 -22.97
N LYS A 199 6.19 -6.72 -23.40
CA LYS A 199 6.39 -8.17 -23.39
C LYS A 199 6.77 -8.66 -22.00
N PRO A 200 6.23 -9.83 -21.55
CA PRO A 200 6.64 -10.43 -20.30
C PRO A 200 8.11 -10.89 -20.38
N VAL A 201 8.91 -10.45 -19.41
CA VAL A 201 10.31 -10.84 -19.24
C VAL A 201 10.42 -11.88 -18.14
N TYR A 202 9.73 -11.66 -17.04
CA TYR A 202 9.67 -12.61 -15.92
C TYR A 202 8.23 -12.85 -15.48
N GLN A 203 7.92 -14.11 -15.20
CA GLN A 203 6.65 -14.55 -14.67
C GLN A 203 6.91 -15.54 -13.54
N LEU A 204 6.70 -15.08 -12.31
CA LEU A 204 6.83 -15.89 -11.10
C LEU A 204 5.43 -16.20 -10.56
N SER A 205 5.23 -17.39 -10.02
CA SER A 205 3.97 -17.78 -9.43
C SER A 205 4.14 -18.59 -8.14
N CYS A 206 3.25 -18.37 -7.18
CA CYS A 206 3.03 -19.31 -6.09
C CYS A 206 1.62 -19.95 -6.15
N ASN A 207 0.92 -19.79 -7.27
CA ASN A 207 -0.34 -20.47 -7.52
C ASN A 207 -0.09 -21.92 -7.99
N PRO A 208 -0.58 -22.94 -7.26
CA PRO A 208 -0.40 -24.33 -7.66
C PRO A 208 -0.91 -24.67 -9.06
N ALA A 209 -1.91 -23.93 -9.57
CA ALA A 209 -2.44 -24.11 -10.93
C ALA A 209 -1.43 -23.77 -12.04
N ASP A 210 -0.32 -23.12 -11.69
CA ASP A 210 0.73 -22.74 -12.64
C ASP A 210 1.92 -23.71 -12.68
N GLU A 211 1.92 -24.75 -11.82
CA GLU A 211 3.06 -25.68 -11.67
C GLU A 211 3.43 -26.37 -13.00
N GLU A 212 2.45 -26.67 -13.85
CA GLU A 212 2.70 -27.30 -15.17
C GLU A 212 2.78 -26.29 -16.33
N LYS A 213 2.68 -24.98 -16.05
CA LYS A 213 2.71 -23.94 -17.08
C LYS A 213 4.16 -23.45 -17.30
N PRO A 214 4.74 -23.68 -18.49
CA PRO A 214 6.18 -23.47 -18.72
C PRO A 214 6.61 -22.00 -18.65
N GLN A 215 5.68 -21.04 -18.77
CA GLN A 215 5.96 -19.62 -18.65
C GLN A 215 6.20 -19.16 -17.22
N TYR A 216 5.73 -19.93 -16.20
CA TYR A 216 5.87 -19.57 -14.81
C TYR A 216 7.04 -20.28 -14.14
N LYS A 217 7.86 -19.51 -13.44
CA LYS A 217 8.82 -20.02 -12.46
C LYS A 217 8.14 -20.08 -11.11
N MET A 218 8.02 -21.26 -10.53
CA MET A 218 7.41 -21.43 -9.22
C MET A 218 8.30 -20.85 -8.11
N VAL A 219 7.68 -20.07 -7.24
CA VAL A 219 8.29 -19.51 -6.02
C VAL A 219 7.35 -19.74 -4.85
N GLU A 220 7.85 -19.70 -3.63
CA GLU A 220 7.02 -19.88 -2.45
C GLU A 220 6.73 -18.54 -1.78
N GLY A 221 5.48 -18.37 -1.32
CA GLY A 221 5.11 -17.33 -0.36
C GLY A 221 5.32 -15.89 -0.81
N ILE A 222 4.82 -15.50 -1.98
CA ILE A 222 4.92 -14.12 -2.49
C ILE A 222 4.35 -13.09 -1.48
N GLY A 223 3.23 -13.38 -0.81
CA GLY A 223 2.67 -12.54 0.26
C GLY A 223 2.45 -11.07 -0.14
N ASN A 224 2.72 -10.15 0.79
CA ASN A 224 2.76 -8.71 0.50
C ASN A 224 4.11 -8.36 -0.10
N CYS A 225 4.10 -7.73 -1.27
CA CYS A 225 5.30 -7.41 -2.02
C CYS A 225 5.63 -5.93 -1.97
N TYR A 226 6.94 -5.64 -1.88
CA TYR A 226 7.50 -4.29 -1.86
C TYR A 226 8.73 -4.24 -2.75
N LEU A 227 8.79 -3.26 -3.65
CA LEU A 227 9.97 -2.98 -4.42
C LEU A 227 10.97 -2.20 -3.56
N ARG A 228 12.22 -2.64 -3.53
CA ARG A 228 13.35 -1.90 -2.97
C ARG A 228 14.35 -1.62 -4.08
N GLU A 229 14.31 -0.42 -4.59
CA GLU A 229 15.17 -0.01 -5.71
C GLU A 229 16.64 -0.04 -5.33
N GLU A 230 16.98 0.41 -4.12
CA GLU A 230 18.34 0.42 -3.58
C GLU A 230 18.97 -0.98 -3.51
N ASP A 231 18.20 -2.00 -3.21
CA ASP A 231 18.64 -3.40 -3.16
C ASP A 231 18.40 -4.12 -4.49
N LYS A 232 17.72 -3.48 -5.45
CA LYS A 232 17.22 -4.09 -6.69
C LYS A 232 16.46 -5.40 -6.43
N ALA A 233 15.61 -5.38 -5.43
CA ALA A 233 14.92 -6.57 -4.95
C ALA A 233 13.43 -6.31 -4.71
N ILE A 234 12.61 -7.33 -4.97
CA ILE A 234 11.24 -7.40 -4.49
C ILE A 234 11.24 -8.18 -3.19
N ILE A 235 10.77 -7.55 -2.12
CA ILE A 235 10.62 -8.15 -0.81
C ILE A 235 9.21 -8.69 -0.69
N GLY A 236 9.06 -9.99 -0.53
CA GLY A 236 7.81 -10.67 -0.25
C GLY A 236 7.71 -11.08 1.21
N ILE A 237 6.62 -10.66 1.89
CA ILE A 237 6.37 -10.99 3.29
C ILE A 237 5.02 -11.70 3.37
N SER A 238 5.05 -12.98 3.72
CA SER A 238 3.86 -13.81 3.92
C SER A 238 3.45 -13.84 5.39
N SER A 239 2.38 -14.56 5.71
CA SER A 239 1.94 -14.75 7.10
C SER A 239 2.96 -15.51 7.97
N SER A 240 3.92 -16.22 7.37
CA SER A 240 4.86 -17.13 8.05
C SER A 240 6.31 -17.00 7.63
N GLY A 241 6.63 -16.16 6.63
CA GLY A 241 7.99 -16.09 6.09
C GLY A 241 8.27 -14.86 5.26
N PHE A 242 9.54 -14.76 4.90
CA PHE A 242 10.14 -13.69 4.14
C PHE A 242 10.88 -14.25 2.94
N GLN A 243 10.88 -13.52 1.83
CA GLN A 243 11.77 -13.77 0.70
C GLN A 243 12.17 -12.46 0.01
N ALA A 244 13.34 -12.47 -0.59
CA ALA A 244 13.83 -11.41 -1.46
C ALA A 244 14.11 -11.98 -2.84
N ILE A 245 13.63 -11.31 -3.88
CA ILE A 245 13.76 -11.70 -5.29
C ILE A 245 14.53 -10.61 -6.01
N ASP A 246 15.63 -10.96 -6.67
CA ASP A 246 16.40 -10.03 -7.51
C ASP A 246 15.58 -9.60 -8.72
N THR A 247 15.45 -8.29 -8.95
CA THR A 247 14.62 -7.75 -10.03
C THR A 247 15.20 -7.96 -11.43
N SER A 248 16.50 -8.20 -11.56
CA SER A 248 17.17 -8.37 -12.83
C SER A 248 17.26 -9.82 -13.31
N THR A 249 17.14 -10.78 -12.40
CA THR A 249 17.27 -12.21 -12.67
C THR A 249 16.02 -13.02 -12.33
N ALA A 250 15.12 -12.43 -11.54
CA ALA A 250 13.97 -13.10 -10.94
C ALA A 250 14.36 -14.35 -10.11
N GLU A 251 15.56 -14.34 -9.51
CA GLU A 251 16.03 -15.37 -8.60
C GLU A 251 15.73 -15.00 -7.15
N VAL A 252 15.38 -16.01 -6.35
CA VAL A 252 15.27 -15.83 -4.89
C VAL A 252 16.68 -15.73 -4.32
N ILE A 253 17.03 -14.58 -3.77
CA ILE A 253 18.37 -14.26 -3.24
C ILE A 253 18.45 -14.39 -1.73
N ASP A 254 17.33 -14.30 -1.02
CA ASP A 254 17.22 -14.58 0.41
C ASP A 254 15.83 -15.14 0.74
N ARG A 255 15.76 -16.06 1.73
CA ARG A 255 14.51 -16.64 2.19
C ARG A 255 14.65 -17.22 3.58
N PHE A 256 13.63 -17.03 4.43
CA PHE A 256 13.52 -17.70 5.71
C PHE A 256 12.07 -17.81 6.20
N ILE A 257 11.82 -18.78 7.06
CA ILE A 257 10.56 -18.99 7.78
C ILE A 257 10.70 -18.37 9.17
N PHE A 258 9.71 -17.61 9.62
CA PHE A 258 9.75 -16.86 10.88
C PHE A 258 9.98 -17.76 12.09
N ARG A 259 9.30 -18.92 12.12
CA ARG A 259 9.44 -19.91 13.23
C ARG A 259 10.84 -20.49 13.36
N GLU A 260 11.58 -20.56 12.26
CA GLU A 260 12.95 -21.06 12.23
C GLU A 260 13.98 -19.96 12.50
N ALA A 261 13.75 -18.77 11.95
CA ALA A 261 14.68 -17.66 12.04
C ALA A 261 14.69 -17.00 13.43
N ASP A 262 13.52 -16.87 14.06
CA ASP A 262 13.34 -16.22 15.37
C ASP A 262 12.22 -16.93 16.17
N PRO A 263 12.49 -18.14 16.70
CA PRO A 263 11.47 -18.99 17.31
C PRO A 263 10.86 -18.40 18.59
N ASP A 264 11.60 -17.57 19.33
CA ASP A 264 11.16 -16.94 20.58
C ASP A 264 10.55 -15.54 20.36
N GLY A 265 10.72 -14.97 19.18
CA GLY A 265 10.17 -13.67 18.76
C GLY A 265 8.98 -13.81 17.81
N ILE A 266 9.16 -13.40 16.53
CA ILE A 266 8.09 -13.45 15.52
C ILE A 266 7.56 -14.88 15.29
N GLY A 267 8.39 -15.91 15.50
CA GLY A 267 8.02 -17.32 15.41
C GLY A 267 6.93 -17.76 16.38
N THR A 268 6.67 -16.97 17.44
CA THR A 268 5.57 -17.22 18.39
C THR A 268 4.21 -16.77 17.85
N TYR A 269 4.18 -16.05 16.74
CA TYR A 269 2.95 -15.62 16.11
C TYR A 269 2.37 -16.72 15.21
N ARG A 270 1.09 -17.00 15.39
CA ARG A 270 0.34 -17.93 14.52
C ARG A 270 0.21 -17.34 13.11
N SER A 271 0.02 -16.04 13.02
CA SER A 271 -0.12 -15.30 11.76
C SER A 271 0.38 -13.88 11.88
N VAL A 272 1.03 -13.43 10.83
CA VAL A 272 1.48 -12.04 10.60
C VAL A 272 0.56 -11.44 9.54
N PHE A 273 -0.04 -10.29 9.84
CA PHE A 273 -0.98 -9.59 8.99
C PHE A 273 -0.45 -8.20 8.63
N HIS A 274 -0.83 -7.73 7.45
CA HIS A 274 -0.54 -6.38 6.97
C HIS A 274 0.90 -5.93 7.22
N PRO A 275 1.90 -6.77 6.88
CA PRO A 275 3.28 -6.33 7.01
C PRO A 275 3.50 -5.10 6.12
N LEU A 276 4.23 -4.12 6.64
CA LEU A 276 4.64 -2.93 5.90
C LEU A 276 6.15 -2.80 5.98
N LEU A 277 6.81 -2.83 4.82
CA LEU A 277 8.26 -2.66 4.73
C LEU A 277 8.65 -1.19 4.90
N GLN A 278 9.59 -0.90 5.80
CA GLN A 278 10.13 0.43 6.07
C GLN A 278 11.63 0.33 6.37
N GLY A 279 12.46 0.62 5.38
CA GLY A 279 13.92 0.46 5.49
C GLY A 279 14.32 -1.01 5.70
N ASP A 280 15.13 -1.30 6.70
CA ASP A 280 15.56 -2.66 7.07
C ASP A 280 14.59 -3.37 8.02
N TYR A 281 13.43 -2.78 8.27
CA TYR A 281 12.39 -3.32 9.12
C TYR A 281 11.11 -3.58 8.35
N PHE A 282 10.31 -4.50 8.85
CA PHE A 282 8.89 -4.47 8.56
C PHE A 282 8.09 -4.42 9.86
N THR A 283 7.03 -3.64 9.83
CA THR A 283 6.02 -3.62 10.88
C THR A 283 4.93 -4.63 10.56
N PHE A 284 4.21 -5.10 11.56
CA PHE A 284 3.12 -6.05 11.33
C PHE A 284 2.07 -5.99 12.45
N LEU A 285 0.89 -6.50 12.13
CA LEU A 285 -0.13 -6.87 13.08
C LEU A 285 -0.08 -8.39 13.29
N GLY A 286 -0.41 -8.89 14.47
CA GLY A 286 -0.30 -10.33 14.67
C GLY A 286 -1.16 -10.92 15.78
N GLU A 287 -1.33 -12.23 15.67
CA GLU A 287 -1.92 -13.10 16.69
C GLU A 287 -0.89 -14.08 17.17
N LYS A 288 -0.67 -14.15 18.49
CA LYS A 288 0.22 -15.16 19.09
C LYS A 288 -0.45 -16.51 19.20
N GLU A 289 0.35 -17.57 19.06
CA GLU A 289 -0.11 -18.93 19.26
C GLU A 289 -0.53 -19.16 20.71
N GLY A 290 -1.66 -19.84 20.93
CA GLY A 290 -2.17 -20.14 22.27
C GLY A 290 -2.88 -19.00 23.00
N GLU A 291 -2.91 -17.79 22.43
CA GLU A 291 -3.68 -16.66 22.97
C GLU A 291 -5.13 -16.62 22.42
N TYR A 292 -5.96 -15.84 23.07
CA TYR A 292 -7.32 -15.58 22.58
C TYR A 292 -7.28 -14.91 21.20
N SER A 293 -8.08 -15.42 20.26
CA SER A 293 -8.09 -14.92 18.90
C SER A 293 -8.51 -13.45 18.81
N GLY A 294 -7.91 -12.74 17.87
CA GLY A 294 -8.16 -11.32 17.59
C GLY A 294 -6.85 -10.59 17.30
N ILE A 295 -6.85 -9.76 16.24
CA ILE A 295 -5.68 -8.97 15.88
C ILE A 295 -5.56 -7.80 16.87
N ARG A 296 -4.72 -7.96 17.89
CA ARG A 296 -4.59 -7.03 19.02
C ARG A 296 -3.16 -6.55 19.25
N LYS A 297 -2.20 -7.20 18.62
CA LYS A 297 -0.76 -6.95 18.80
C LYS A 297 -0.14 -6.42 17.55
N VAL A 298 0.91 -5.65 17.76
CA VAL A 298 1.77 -5.10 16.70
C VAL A 298 3.22 -5.44 16.99
N GLY A 299 4.03 -5.50 15.94
CA GLY A 299 5.46 -5.75 16.09
C GLY A 299 6.29 -5.06 15.03
N ILE A 300 7.60 -4.97 15.29
CA ILE A 300 8.63 -4.52 14.37
C ILE A 300 9.68 -5.62 14.28
N PHE A 301 9.94 -6.07 13.06
CA PHE A 301 10.92 -7.11 12.78
C PHE A 301 12.05 -6.56 11.92
N ASP A 302 13.29 -6.79 12.36
CA ASP A 302 14.50 -6.52 11.60
C ASP A 302 14.78 -7.74 10.71
N TYR A 303 14.52 -7.61 9.41
CA TYR A 303 14.68 -8.75 8.51
C TYR A 303 16.15 -9.01 8.14
N LYS A 304 17.03 -8.02 8.24
CA LYS A 304 18.48 -8.22 8.06
C LYS A 304 19.08 -8.99 9.24
N ALA A 305 18.73 -8.61 10.47
CA ALA A 305 19.14 -9.32 11.67
C ALA A 305 18.28 -10.56 11.98
N ARG A 306 17.17 -10.76 11.28
CA ARG A 306 16.20 -11.85 11.41
C ARG A 306 15.69 -12.00 12.85
N ARG A 307 15.24 -10.90 13.46
CA ARG A 307 14.76 -10.89 14.84
C ARG A 307 13.66 -9.88 15.08
N LEU A 308 12.75 -10.21 15.97
CA LEU A 308 11.77 -9.27 16.52
C LEU A 308 12.49 -8.25 17.41
N VAL A 309 12.33 -6.96 17.10
CA VAL A 309 13.01 -5.89 17.83
C VAL A 309 12.10 -5.14 18.78
N TRP A 310 10.79 -5.22 18.56
CA TRP A 310 9.79 -4.64 19.44
C TRP A 310 8.42 -5.25 19.17
N GLU A 311 7.61 -5.37 20.22
CA GLU A 311 6.19 -5.76 20.13
C GLU A 311 5.37 -5.06 21.20
N CYS A 312 4.07 -4.90 20.97
CA CYS A 312 3.15 -4.32 21.93
C CYS A 312 1.72 -4.88 21.74
N GLU A 313 1.02 -5.12 22.85
CA GLU A 313 -0.42 -5.31 22.86
C GLU A 313 -1.09 -3.93 22.87
N VAL A 314 -1.77 -3.58 21.76
CA VAL A 314 -2.45 -2.28 21.59
C VAL A 314 -3.84 -2.30 22.23
N ILE A 315 -4.58 -3.39 21.99
CA ILE A 315 -5.92 -3.67 22.52
C ILE A 315 -5.79 -4.83 23.49
N SER A 316 -6.18 -4.63 24.75
CA SER A 316 -6.15 -5.70 25.73
C SER A 316 -7.19 -6.78 25.43
N GLU A 317 -6.98 -8.01 25.91
CA GLU A 317 -7.96 -9.08 25.77
C GLU A 317 -9.29 -8.72 26.45
N GLU A 318 -9.24 -8.00 27.57
CA GLU A 318 -10.43 -7.54 28.29
C GLU A 318 -11.22 -6.53 27.45
N GLU A 319 -10.55 -5.54 26.83
CA GLU A 319 -11.17 -4.56 25.93
C GLU A 319 -11.80 -5.26 24.72
N TYR A 320 -11.06 -6.19 24.09
CA TYR A 320 -11.58 -6.96 22.96
C TYR A 320 -12.83 -7.76 23.31
N ARG A 321 -12.83 -8.46 24.45
CA ARG A 321 -13.99 -9.25 24.91
C ARG A 321 -15.19 -8.38 25.25
N ALA A 322 -14.98 -7.18 25.80
CA ALA A 322 -16.04 -6.27 26.20
C ALA A 322 -16.66 -5.51 25.02
N THR A 323 -15.87 -5.13 24.02
CA THR A 323 -16.27 -4.18 22.98
C THR A 323 -16.19 -4.74 21.56
N GLY A 324 -15.50 -5.85 21.34
CA GLY A 324 -15.15 -6.36 20.01
C GLY A 324 -14.07 -5.53 19.29
N ASN A 325 -13.46 -4.54 19.97
CA ASN A 325 -12.46 -3.67 19.38
C ASN A 325 -11.20 -4.47 19.01
N HIS A 326 -10.65 -4.24 17.83
CA HIS A 326 -9.45 -4.89 17.32
C HIS A 326 -8.71 -3.95 16.37
N LEU A 327 -7.51 -4.33 15.94
CA LEU A 327 -6.76 -3.56 14.96
C LEU A 327 -7.36 -3.76 13.57
N VAL A 328 -7.57 -2.65 12.85
CA VAL A 328 -8.26 -2.65 11.57
C VAL A 328 -7.35 -3.17 10.47
N ALA A 329 -7.86 -4.12 9.69
CA ALA A 329 -7.32 -4.44 8.38
C ALA A 329 -8.03 -3.57 7.31
N PRO A 330 -7.33 -3.02 6.35
CA PRO A 330 -5.93 -3.17 5.97
C PRO A 330 -5.01 -2.04 6.47
N GLN A 331 -5.09 -1.66 7.72
CA GLN A 331 -4.23 -0.59 8.23
C GLN A 331 -3.00 -1.18 8.92
N PRO A 332 -1.80 -1.07 8.30
CA PRO A 332 -0.56 -1.51 8.92
C PRO A 332 -0.14 -0.59 10.07
N LEU A 333 0.83 -1.05 10.85
CA LEU A 333 1.55 -0.20 11.80
C LEU A 333 2.58 0.63 11.04
N TYR A 334 2.52 1.95 11.16
CA TYR A 334 3.42 2.86 10.48
C TYR A 334 4.47 3.46 11.39
N MET A 335 5.72 3.51 10.89
CA MET A 335 6.81 4.27 11.51
C MET A 335 6.98 5.60 10.77
N SER A 336 6.98 6.71 11.50
CA SER A 336 7.30 8.03 11.00
C SER A 336 8.21 8.76 11.99
N GLY A 337 9.47 8.95 11.62
CA GLY A 337 10.48 9.51 12.50
C GLY A 337 10.62 8.70 13.80
N SER A 338 10.39 9.32 14.95
CA SER A 338 10.44 8.70 16.27
C SER A 338 9.10 8.11 16.73
N LYS A 339 8.07 8.14 15.89
CA LYS A 339 6.71 7.75 16.27
C LYS A 339 6.22 6.52 15.51
N LEU A 340 5.29 5.79 16.14
CA LEU A 340 4.51 4.72 15.51
C LEU A 340 3.04 5.06 15.59
N TYR A 341 2.29 4.69 14.57
CA TYR A 341 0.87 4.97 14.45
C TYR A 341 0.11 3.71 14.04
N ILE A 342 -1.01 3.43 14.71
CA ILE A 342 -1.96 2.39 14.32
C ILE A 342 -3.39 2.84 14.65
N ARG A 343 -4.32 2.64 13.74
CA ARG A 343 -5.74 2.89 13.95
C ARG A 343 -6.47 1.58 14.26
N ASP A 344 -7.38 1.60 15.24
CA ASP A 344 -8.20 0.46 15.58
C ASP A 344 -9.58 0.49 14.87
N PHE A 345 -10.37 -0.55 15.07
CA PHE A 345 -11.71 -0.70 14.45
C PHE A 345 -12.72 0.36 14.87
N GLN A 346 -12.48 1.04 16.00
CA GLN A 346 -13.33 2.13 16.50
C GLN A 346 -12.80 3.52 16.12
N ASP A 347 -12.03 3.60 15.03
CA ASP A 347 -11.42 4.84 14.52
C ASP A 347 -10.55 5.57 15.55
N THR A 348 -9.93 4.83 16.45
CA THR A 348 -8.99 5.39 17.40
C THR A 348 -7.57 5.24 16.90
N LEU A 349 -6.85 6.35 16.78
CA LEU A 349 -5.42 6.39 16.49
C LEU A 349 -4.60 6.24 17.76
N HIS A 350 -3.80 5.19 17.83
CA HIS A 350 -2.84 4.96 18.90
C HIS A 350 -1.46 5.44 18.44
N ILE A 351 -0.84 6.30 19.24
CA ILE A 351 0.46 6.89 18.97
C ILE A 351 1.46 6.40 20.00
N PHE A 352 2.62 5.96 19.53
CA PHE A 352 3.74 5.55 20.35
C PHE A 352 4.95 6.42 20.01
N GLU A 353 5.77 6.73 20.98
CA GLU A 353 7.01 7.47 20.79
C GLU A 353 8.20 6.63 21.20
N SER A 354 9.30 6.75 20.46
CA SER A 354 10.54 6.08 20.81
C SER A 354 11.05 6.61 22.14
N VAL A 355 11.44 5.68 23.01
CA VAL A 355 12.12 6.00 24.26
C VAL A 355 13.59 6.02 23.94
N ASN A 356 14.20 7.20 23.86
CA ASN A 356 15.64 7.31 23.76
C ASN A 356 16.26 6.72 25.06
N GLU A 357 17.09 5.69 24.89
CA GLU A 357 17.99 5.23 25.95
C GLU A 357 19.18 6.18 26.09
#